data_fd9d14087ba8648e6adf310f470922a2
#
_entry.id   fd9d14087ba8648e6adf310f470922a2
#
_cell.length_a   1.000
_cell.length_b   1.000
_cell.length_c   1.000
_cell.angle_alpha   90.00
_cell.angle_beta   90.00
_cell.angle_gamma   90.00
#
_symmetry.space_group_name_H-M   'P 1'
#
loop_
_entity.id
_entity.type
_entity.pdbx_description
1 polymer ?
#
loop_
_entity_poly.entity_id
_entity_poly.type
_entity_poly.pdbx_seq_one_letter_code
_entity_poly.pdbx_strand_id
1 'polypeptide(L)'
;MLERDALMMVADLLTPETFYLNPHQNIYRAIIRLFEAQSPIDLLTVTEQMRKDGTIETVDGGYYLVELSHQVASSANIEYHARILAQKHIQRQLIVAATETIRDAYEDATDAFALLEKTEVNLFKIGHRKAKSAQHVRDITTSVIMEAERAMQYTGECIGIPSGIRALDKETGGWRSPDLVIIAGRPAMGKCLGKGTMVLMYDGSLVKVEDIKQGDILIGHDSKPRNVLSIARGREQMYWVRQNRGIDYRVNESHILSLKRSGSEGSFSHGEVLNISVRHFLNKSDRFKEKFKGYKTGIEFTEKFVSISPYFLGLWLGDGSADSSTISNPDVEVFEYLNEYAVELGMSVSKYHNNPEKCPQYRITGGKTGGIGYSLQAELRRIGVLNNKHIPENYLINTSQKRLQLLAGLLDTDGHYLKQSNGFEIMQKSEALARQIKFLCDSLGFRTSIYEKQSGIKSIGFAGTYWRVRIYGDI
;
A
#
# COMPACT_ATOMS: atom_id res chain seq x y z
N MET A 1 -36.54 -5.65 -49.05
CA MET A 1 -36.62 -6.40 -50.30
C MET A 1 -37.30 -5.62 -51.43
N LEU A 2 -38.30 -4.78 -51.13
CA LEU A 2 -39.00 -3.99 -52.17
C LEU A 2 -38.23 -2.72 -52.55
N GLU A 3 -37.54 -2.08 -51.62
CA GLU A 3 -36.83 -0.83 -51.86
C GLU A 3 -35.51 -0.81 -51.03
N ARG A 4 -34.39 -0.58 -51.73
CA ARG A 4 -33.06 -0.54 -51.10
C ARG A 4 -32.89 0.64 -50.13
N ASP A 5 -33.45 1.81 -50.47
CA ASP A 5 -33.33 3.03 -49.68
C ASP A 5 -34.08 2.92 -48.36
N ALA A 6 -35.16 2.12 -48.31
CA ALA A 6 -35.90 1.84 -47.08
C ALA A 6 -35.05 1.09 -46.04
N LEU A 7 -34.08 0.27 -46.46
CA LEU A 7 -33.19 -0.42 -45.54
C LEU A 7 -32.25 0.57 -44.81
N MET A 8 -31.74 1.60 -45.51
CA MET A 8 -30.85 2.60 -44.92
C MET A 8 -31.54 3.34 -43.75
N MET A 9 -32.87 3.52 -43.81
CA MET A 9 -33.65 4.20 -42.75
C MET A 9 -33.78 3.37 -41.48
N VAL A 10 -33.62 2.04 -41.54
CA VAL A 10 -33.91 1.14 -40.43
C VAL A 10 -32.72 0.27 -40.02
N ALA A 11 -31.62 0.29 -40.77
CA ALA A 11 -30.43 -0.53 -40.49
C ALA A 11 -29.85 -0.24 -39.11
N ASP A 12 -29.91 1.00 -38.64
CA ASP A 12 -29.45 1.41 -37.32
C ASP A 12 -30.42 1.08 -36.17
N LEU A 13 -31.69 0.81 -36.49
CA LEU A 13 -32.74 0.53 -35.51
C LEU A 13 -32.94 -0.97 -35.26
N LEU A 14 -32.66 -1.79 -36.26
CA LEU A 14 -32.95 -3.23 -36.27
C LEU A 14 -31.64 -4.06 -36.27
N THR A 15 -31.67 -5.13 -35.49
CA THR A 15 -30.68 -6.21 -35.56
C THR A 15 -31.45 -7.54 -35.83
N PRO A 16 -30.77 -8.60 -36.23
CA PRO A 16 -31.46 -9.89 -36.42
C PRO A 16 -32.24 -10.32 -35.17
N GLU A 17 -31.72 -10.08 -33.99
CA GLU A 17 -32.32 -10.44 -32.70
C GLU A 17 -33.54 -9.59 -32.35
N THR A 18 -33.74 -8.45 -33.04
CA THR A 18 -34.98 -7.64 -32.92
C THR A 18 -36.23 -8.41 -33.32
N PHE A 19 -36.07 -9.34 -34.24
CA PHE A 19 -37.18 -10.20 -34.71
C PHE A 19 -37.41 -11.37 -33.74
N TYR A 20 -38.69 -11.69 -33.49
CA TYR A 20 -39.05 -12.75 -32.56
C TYR A 20 -38.87 -14.16 -33.18
N LEU A 21 -39.28 -14.34 -34.46
CA LEU A 21 -39.18 -15.60 -35.13
C LEU A 21 -37.83 -15.84 -35.79
N ASN A 22 -37.25 -17.00 -35.58
CA ASN A 22 -35.97 -17.41 -36.19
C ASN A 22 -35.93 -17.25 -37.73
N PRO A 23 -36.98 -17.63 -38.49
CA PRO A 23 -37.02 -17.38 -39.92
C PRO A 23 -36.79 -15.89 -40.26
N HIS A 24 -37.44 -14.97 -39.55
CA HIS A 24 -37.28 -13.52 -39.78
C HIS A 24 -35.86 -13.03 -39.41
N GLN A 25 -35.27 -13.58 -38.36
CA GLN A 25 -33.88 -13.28 -38.01
C GLN A 25 -32.90 -13.70 -39.12
N ASN A 26 -33.09 -14.89 -39.68
CA ASN A 26 -32.26 -15.41 -40.76
C ASN A 26 -32.45 -14.62 -42.06
N ILE A 27 -33.67 -14.25 -42.40
CA ILE A 27 -33.97 -13.37 -43.54
C ILE A 27 -33.27 -12.03 -43.37
N TYR A 28 -33.44 -11.38 -42.22
CA TYR A 28 -32.82 -10.08 -41.96
C TYR A 28 -31.29 -10.16 -41.98
N ARG A 29 -30.68 -11.24 -41.46
CA ARG A 29 -29.24 -11.49 -41.51
C ARG A 29 -28.74 -11.61 -42.94
N ALA A 30 -29.46 -12.32 -43.80
CA ALA A 30 -29.14 -12.43 -45.22
C ALA A 30 -29.25 -11.08 -45.95
N ILE A 31 -30.27 -10.27 -45.62
CA ILE A 31 -30.45 -8.92 -46.17
C ILE A 31 -29.27 -8.01 -45.76
N ILE A 32 -28.85 -8.00 -44.49
CA ILE A 32 -27.71 -7.19 -44.02
C ILE A 32 -26.41 -7.60 -44.69
N ARG A 33 -26.14 -8.92 -44.86
CA ARG A 33 -24.94 -9.39 -45.56
C ARG A 33 -24.89 -8.92 -47.02
N LEU A 34 -26.03 -8.97 -47.73
CA LEU A 34 -26.13 -8.45 -49.10
C LEU A 34 -25.91 -6.93 -49.15
N PHE A 35 -26.43 -6.21 -48.15
CA PHE A 35 -26.24 -4.78 -48.03
C PHE A 35 -24.78 -4.41 -47.82
N GLU A 36 -24.09 -5.05 -46.89
CA GLU A 36 -22.67 -4.89 -46.63
C GLU A 36 -21.80 -5.22 -47.83
N ALA A 37 -22.18 -6.27 -48.58
CA ALA A 37 -21.52 -6.67 -49.84
C ALA A 37 -21.89 -5.76 -51.03
N GLN A 38 -22.67 -4.70 -50.81
CA GLN A 38 -23.20 -3.82 -51.88
C GLN A 38 -23.89 -4.53 -53.02
N SER A 39 -24.42 -5.74 -52.79
CA SER A 39 -25.14 -6.54 -53.75
C SER A 39 -26.62 -6.13 -53.88
N PRO A 40 -27.27 -6.40 -55.02
CA PRO A 40 -28.73 -6.19 -55.15
C PRO A 40 -29.49 -6.96 -54.07
N ILE A 41 -30.55 -6.34 -53.53
CA ILE A 41 -31.37 -6.95 -52.47
C ILE A 41 -32.78 -7.17 -53.05
N ASP A 42 -32.99 -8.34 -53.61
CA ASP A 42 -34.26 -8.80 -54.14
C ASP A 42 -34.58 -10.20 -53.63
N LEU A 43 -35.75 -10.72 -54.01
CA LEU A 43 -36.21 -12.03 -53.57
C LEU A 43 -35.25 -13.17 -53.96
N LEU A 44 -34.65 -13.06 -55.15
CA LEU A 44 -33.77 -14.09 -55.70
C LEU A 44 -32.42 -14.08 -54.98
N THR A 45 -31.82 -12.90 -54.80
CA THR A 45 -30.52 -12.72 -54.13
C THR A 45 -30.59 -13.07 -52.65
N VAL A 46 -31.66 -12.72 -51.94
CA VAL A 46 -31.90 -13.11 -50.54
C VAL A 46 -32.04 -14.62 -50.41
N THR A 47 -32.82 -15.26 -51.31
CA THR A 47 -32.98 -16.73 -51.34
C THR A 47 -31.64 -17.43 -51.56
N GLU A 48 -30.84 -16.94 -52.51
CA GLU A 48 -29.51 -17.49 -52.79
C GLU A 48 -28.52 -17.28 -51.63
N GLN A 49 -28.57 -16.11 -50.96
CA GLN A 49 -27.75 -15.86 -49.77
C GLN A 49 -28.14 -16.78 -48.63
N MET A 50 -29.43 -17.00 -48.37
CA MET A 50 -29.92 -17.94 -47.36
C MET A 50 -29.55 -19.39 -47.68
N ARG A 51 -29.48 -19.76 -48.98
CA ARG A 51 -28.99 -21.09 -49.41
C ARG A 51 -27.49 -21.25 -49.09
N LYS A 52 -26.67 -20.24 -49.39
CA LYS A 52 -25.24 -20.21 -49.02
C LYS A 52 -25.01 -20.26 -47.51
N ASP A 53 -25.88 -19.63 -46.75
CA ASP A 53 -25.83 -19.62 -45.27
C ASP A 53 -26.38 -20.92 -44.65
N GLY A 54 -26.93 -21.85 -45.44
CA GLY A 54 -27.55 -23.11 -45.00
C GLY A 54 -28.85 -22.92 -44.21
N THR A 55 -29.50 -21.75 -44.32
CA THR A 55 -30.69 -21.39 -43.53
C THR A 55 -31.97 -21.40 -44.33
N ILE A 56 -31.93 -21.81 -45.62
CA ILE A 56 -33.06 -21.78 -46.55
C ILE A 56 -34.22 -22.69 -46.11
N GLU A 57 -33.94 -23.79 -45.42
CA GLU A 57 -34.96 -24.72 -44.92
C GLU A 57 -35.83 -24.07 -43.83
N THR A 58 -35.34 -23.05 -43.11
CA THR A 58 -36.11 -22.32 -42.09
C THR A 58 -37.26 -21.50 -42.69
N VAL A 59 -37.27 -21.34 -44.02
CA VAL A 59 -38.25 -20.56 -44.80
C VAL A 59 -38.88 -21.38 -45.92
N ASP A 60 -39.05 -22.69 -45.70
CA ASP A 60 -39.68 -23.64 -46.64
C ASP A 60 -39.16 -23.52 -48.11
N GLY A 61 -37.83 -23.51 -48.24
CA GLY A 61 -37.19 -23.44 -49.56
C GLY A 61 -37.34 -22.10 -50.29
N GLY A 62 -37.84 -21.05 -49.64
CA GLY A 62 -38.04 -19.70 -50.18
C GLY A 62 -39.51 -19.35 -50.40
N TYR A 63 -40.45 -20.28 -50.26
CA TYR A 63 -41.89 -20.05 -50.42
C TYR A 63 -42.38 -18.97 -49.44
N TYR A 64 -41.92 -19.04 -48.19
CA TYR A 64 -42.25 -18.06 -47.16
C TYR A 64 -41.76 -16.63 -47.48
N LEU A 65 -40.64 -16.49 -48.20
CA LEU A 65 -40.17 -15.20 -48.67
C LEU A 65 -41.10 -14.54 -49.67
N VAL A 66 -41.66 -15.38 -50.57
CA VAL A 66 -42.66 -14.97 -51.57
C VAL A 66 -43.94 -14.50 -50.87
N GLU A 67 -44.42 -15.28 -49.90
CA GLU A 67 -45.59 -14.92 -49.10
C GLU A 67 -45.40 -13.61 -48.38
N LEU A 68 -44.27 -13.41 -47.69
CA LEU A 68 -43.96 -12.15 -47.00
C LEU A 68 -43.91 -10.96 -47.97
N SER A 69 -43.38 -11.12 -49.17
CA SER A 69 -43.32 -10.06 -50.18
C SER A 69 -44.70 -9.63 -50.70
N HIS A 70 -45.66 -10.52 -50.70
CA HIS A 70 -47.04 -10.23 -51.11
C HIS A 70 -47.90 -9.58 -50.02
N GLN A 71 -47.52 -9.74 -48.74
CA GLN A 71 -48.25 -9.15 -47.60
C GLN A 71 -48.03 -7.65 -47.43
N VAL A 72 -47.01 -7.06 -48.06
CA VAL A 72 -46.66 -5.65 -47.89
C VAL A 72 -46.75 -4.91 -49.22
N ALA A 73 -47.62 -3.93 -49.28
CA ALA A 73 -47.83 -3.10 -50.47
C ALA A 73 -46.87 -1.91 -50.62
N SER A 74 -46.29 -1.41 -49.56
CA SER A 74 -45.44 -0.19 -49.55
C SER A 74 -44.48 -0.16 -48.39
N SER A 75 -43.30 0.46 -48.58
CA SER A 75 -42.28 0.76 -47.56
C SER A 75 -42.53 2.07 -46.83
N ALA A 76 -43.60 2.83 -47.13
CA ALA A 76 -43.79 4.19 -46.64
C ALA A 76 -43.72 4.35 -45.10
N ASN A 77 -44.10 3.37 -44.30
CA ASN A 77 -44.13 3.42 -42.84
C ASN A 77 -43.06 2.50 -42.20
N ILE A 78 -41.99 2.16 -42.91
CA ILE A 78 -40.99 1.17 -42.44
C ILE A 78 -40.31 1.59 -41.16
N GLU A 79 -39.99 2.89 -40.98
CA GLU A 79 -39.34 3.41 -39.78
C GLU A 79 -40.29 3.27 -38.56
N TYR A 80 -41.55 3.57 -38.70
CA TYR A 80 -42.52 3.40 -37.63
C TYR A 80 -42.66 1.95 -37.19
N HIS A 81 -42.75 1.04 -38.16
CA HIS A 81 -42.80 -0.42 -37.87
C HIS A 81 -41.48 -0.91 -37.22
N ALA A 82 -40.33 -0.44 -37.68
CA ALA A 82 -39.03 -0.77 -37.11
C ALA A 82 -38.92 -0.31 -35.63
N ARG A 83 -39.43 0.88 -35.31
CA ARG A 83 -39.50 1.38 -33.94
C ARG A 83 -40.39 0.51 -33.05
N ILE A 84 -41.53 0.05 -33.52
CA ILE A 84 -42.38 -0.90 -32.80
C ILE A 84 -41.62 -2.21 -32.51
N LEU A 85 -40.93 -2.77 -33.51
CA LEU A 85 -40.15 -4.00 -33.35
C LEU A 85 -39.01 -3.80 -32.32
N ALA A 86 -38.27 -2.68 -32.39
CA ALA A 86 -37.23 -2.35 -31.46
C ALA A 86 -37.77 -2.21 -30.01
N GLN A 87 -38.92 -1.55 -29.83
CA GLN A 87 -39.59 -1.43 -28.55
C GLN A 87 -39.97 -2.81 -27.98
N LYS A 88 -40.56 -3.68 -28.80
CA LYS A 88 -40.92 -5.05 -28.41
C LYS A 88 -39.69 -5.90 -28.07
N HIS A 89 -38.59 -5.69 -28.76
CA HIS A 89 -37.32 -6.34 -28.45
C HIS A 89 -36.79 -5.93 -27.08
N ILE A 90 -36.74 -4.63 -26.78
CA ILE A 90 -36.32 -4.11 -25.46
C ILE A 90 -37.22 -4.68 -24.36
N GLN A 91 -38.55 -4.72 -24.55
CA GLN A 91 -39.45 -5.33 -23.58
C GLN A 91 -39.10 -6.81 -23.30
N ARG A 92 -38.83 -7.60 -24.35
CA ARG A 92 -38.40 -9.00 -24.19
C ARG A 92 -37.08 -9.14 -23.46
N GLN A 93 -36.09 -8.28 -23.75
CA GLN A 93 -34.79 -8.29 -23.07
C GLN A 93 -34.94 -7.95 -21.57
N LEU A 94 -35.80 -6.99 -21.25
CA LEU A 94 -36.09 -6.63 -19.84
C LEU A 94 -36.76 -7.82 -19.11
N ILE A 95 -37.71 -8.52 -19.75
CA ILE A 95 -38.33 -9.69 -19.14
C ILE A 95 -37.32 -10.80 -18.89
N VAL A 96 -36.43 -11.08 -19.85
CA VAL A 96 -35.38 -12.09 -19.68
C VAL A 96 -34.44 -11.72 -18.54
N ALA A 97 -33.92 -10.47 -18.53
CA ALA A 97 -33.00 -10.00 -17.48
C ALA A 97 -33.66 -10.05 -16.10
N ALA A 98 -34.94 -9.65 -15.99
CA ALA A 98 -35.68 -9.74 -14.74
C ALA A 98 -35.86 -11.16 -14.25
N THR A 99 -36.22 -12.10 -15.19
CA THR A 99 -36.41 -13.52 -14.88
C THR A 99 -35.11 -14.17 -14.42
N GLU A 100 -33.96 -13.85 -15.06
CA GLU A 100 -32.64 -14.32 -14.65
C GLU A 100 -32.28 -13.79 -13.27
N THR A 101 -32.49 -12.49 -13.02
CA THR A 101 -32.24 -11.86 -11.72
C THR A 101 -33.06 -12.51 -10.61
N ILE A 102 -34.35 -12.78 -10.88
CA ILE A 102 -35.25 -13.44 -9.91
C ILE A 102 -34.73 -14.85 -9.61
N ARG A 103 -34.40 -15.64 -10.64
CA ARG A 103 -33.88 -17.00 -10.49
C ARG A 103 -32.61 -17.00 -9.64
N ASP A 104 -31.62 -16.15 -10.01
CA ASP A 104 -30.33 -16.09 -9.33
C ASP A 104 -30.46 -15.57 -7.88
N ALA A 105 -31.50 -14.77 -7.58
CA ALA A 105 -31.79 -14.28 -6.23
C ALA A 105 -32.37 -15.37 -5.30
N TYR A 106 -32.99 -16.42 -5.86
CA TYR A 106 -33.47 -17.57 -5.09
C TYR A 106 -32.39 -18.64 -4.87
N GLU A 107 -31.23 -18.52 -5.49
CA GLU A 107 -30.11 -19.43 -5.23
C GLU A 107 -29.34 -19.02 -3.97
N ASP A 108 -29.37 -19.85 -2.93
CA ASP A 108 -28.74 -19.61 -1.62
C ASP A 108 -27.20 -19.38 -1.69
N ALA A 109 -26.54 -19.83 -2.77
CA ALA A 109 -25.11 -19.68 -2.98
C ALA A 109 -24.69 -18.34 -3.63
N THR A 110 -25.65 -17.52 -4.07
CA THR A 110 -25.38 -16.29 -4.81
C THR A 110 -25.04 -15.14 -3.87
N ASP A 111 -23.90 -14.48 -4.07
CA ASP A 111 -23.56 -13.25 -3.33
C ASP A 111 -24.44 -12.10 -3.82
N ALA A 112 -25.18 -11.47 -2.90
CA ALA A 112 -26.09 -10.37 -3.19
C ALA A 112 -25.40 -9.18 -3.89
N PHE A 113 -24.14 -8.88 -3.59
CA PHE A 113 -23.40 -7.79 -4.23
C PHE A 113 -22.99 -8.16 -5.67
N ALA A 114 -22.58 -9.40 -5.90
CA ALA A 114 -22.28 -9.89 -7.25
C ALA A 114 -23.54 -9.94 -8.14
N LEU A 115 -24.69 -10.31 -7.56
CA LEU A 115 -25.98 -10.29 -8.26
C LEU A 115 -26.40 -8.86 -8.63
N LEU A 116 -26.21 -7.89 -7.73
CA LEU A 116 -26.52 -6.49 -8.01
C LEU A 116 -25.66 -5.98 -9.18
N GLU A 117 -24.35 -6.20 -9.14
CA GLU A 117 -23.43 -5.81 -10.22
C GLU A 117 -23.81 -6.44 -11.57
N LYS A 118 -24.11 -7.75 -11.57
CA LYS A 118 -24.58 -8.47 -12.78
C LYS A 118 -25.85 -7.86 -13.34
N THR A 119 -26.81 -7.51 -12.47
CA THR A 119 -28.10 -6.90 -12.87
C THR A 119 -27.89 -5.51 -13.47
N GLU A 120 -27.07 -4.67 -12.85
CA GLU A 120 -26.71 -3.34 -13.38
C GLU A 120 -26.06 -3.43 -14.76
N VAL A 121 -25.09 -4.35 -14.95
CA VAL A 121 -24.44 -4.57 -16.23
C VAL A 121 -25.45 -5.02 -17.30
N ASN A 122 -26.40 -5.90 -16.97
CA ASN A 122 -27.41 -6.37 -17.91
C ASN A 122 -28.39 -5.25 -18.31
N LEU A 123 -28.84 -4.44 -17.36
CA LEU A 123 -29.69 -3.29 -17.63
C LEU A 123 -28.96 -2.24 -18.46
N PHE A 124 -27.70 -1.98 -18.16
CA PHE A 124 -26.85 -1.07 -18.91
C PHE A 124 -26.71 -1.48 -20.39
N LYS A 125 -26.49 -2.77 -20.67
CA LYS A 125 -26.41 -3.30 -22.04
C LYS A 125 -27.69 -3.10 -22.82
N ILE A 126 -28.87 -3.20 -22.17
CA ILE A 126 -30.18 -2.98 -22.80
C ILE A 126 -30.36 -1.49 -23.12
N GLY A 127 -29.97 -0.59 -22.21
CA GLY A 127 -30.16 0.87 -22.33
C GLY A 127 -29.22 1.54 -23.35
N HIS A 128 -28.03 1.01 -23.56
CA HIS A 128 -27.00 1.62 -24.42
C HIS A 128 -27.08 1.28 -25.91
N ARG A 129 -28.05 0.46 -26.33
CA ARG A 129 -28.37 0.24 -27.76
C ARG A 129 -29.18 1.39 -28.37
N LYS A 130 -28.97 2.63 -27.96
CA LYS A 130 -29.49 3.79 -28.72
C LYS A 130 -28.72 3.86 -30.03
N ALA A 131 -29.40 3.55 -31.12
CA ALA A 131 -28.91 3.77 -32.45
C ALA A 131 -28.37 5.20 -32.56
N LYS A 132 -27.10 5.34 -32.96
CA LYS A 132 -26.55 6.62 -33.40
C LYS A 132 -27.24 6.96 -34.74
N SER A 133 -28.37 7.62 -34.68
CA SER A 133 -28.96 8.23 -35.86
C SER A 133 -27.94 9.23 -36.40
N ALA A 134 -27.56 9.08 -37.67
CA ALA A 134 -26.75 10.10 -38.35
C ALA A 134 -27.53 11.40 -38.32
N GLN A 135 -27.02 12.38 -37.54
CA GLN A 135 -27.63 13.72 -37.47
C GLN A 135 -27.05 14.57 -38.61
N HIS A 136 -27.91 15.39 -39.21
CA HIS A 136 -27.48 16.33 -40.22
C HIS A 136 -26.48 17.35 -39.58
N VAL A 137 -25.37 17.62 -40.23
CA VAL A 137 -24.33 18.54 -39.73
C VAL A 137 -24.94 19.91 -39.32
N ARG A 138 -25.95 20.36 -40.04
CA ARG A 138 -26.68 21.57 -39.75
C ARG A 138 -27.35 21.58 -38.35
N ASP A 139 -27.93 20.45 -37.96
CA ASP A 139 -28.61 20.33 -36.67
C ASP A 139 -27.59 20.29 -35.50
N ILE A 140 -26.47 19.64 -35.73
CA ILE A 140 -25.34 19.64 -34.79
C ILE A 140 -24.75 21.02 -34.62
N THR A 141 -24.56 21.77 -35.74
CA THR A 141 -24.03 23.13 -35.69
C THR A 141 -24.97 24.06 -34.96
N THR A 142 -26.29 23.96 -35.20
CA THR A 142 -27.27 24.76 -34.51
C THR A 142 -27.31 24.48 -33.00
N SER A 143 -27.20 23.21 -32.60
CA SER A 143 -27.14 22.84 -31.17
C SER A 143 -25.89 23.38 -30.48
N VAL A 144 -24.73 23.33 -31.13
CA VAL A 144 -23.46 23.86 -30.62
C VAL A 144 -23.51 25.38 -30.44
N ILE A 145 -24.12 26.11 -31.42
CA ILE A 145 -24.28 27.56 -31.32
C ILE A 145 -25.19 27.92 -30.14
N MET A 146 -26.32 27.22 -29.98
CA MET A 146 -27.26 27.47 -28.87
C MET A 146 -26.59 27.15 -27.51
N GLU A 147 -25.74 26.14 -27.43
CA GLU A 147 -25.01 25.80 -26.22
C GLU A 147 -23.93 26.85 -25.89
N ALA A 148 -23.25 27.39 -26.90
CA ALA A 148 -22.29 28.47 -26.74
C ALA A 148 -23.00 29.78 -26.28
N GLU A 149 -24.15 30.10 -26.85
CA GLU A 149 -24.95 31.26 -26.42
C GLU A 149 -25.45 31.11 -24.97
N ARG A 150 -25.91 29.92 -24.56
CA ARG A 150 -26.26 29.63 -23.16
C ARG A 150 -25.08 29.78 -22.24
N ALA A 151 -23.90 29.31 -22.65
CA ALA A 151 -22.65 29.44 -21.90
C ALA A 151 -22.25 30.90 -21.67
N MET A 152 -22.44 31.76 -22.68
CA MET A 152 -22.19 33.22 -22.58
C MET A 152 -23.14 33.94 -21.62
N GLN A 153 -24.39 33.49 -21.48
CA GLN A 153 -25.39 34.04 -20.60
C GLN A 153 -25.31 33.52 -19.18
N TYR A 154 -24.51 32.48 -18.95
CA TYR A 154 -24.42 31.81 -17.64
C TYR A 154 -23.48 32.59 -16.71
N THR A 155 -24.07 33.15 -15.64
CA THR A 155 -23.32 33.90 -14.60
C THR A 155 -22.91 33.06 -13.40
N GLY A 156 -23.11 31.76 -13.43
CA GLY A 156 -22.74 30.82 -12.37
C GLY A 156 -21.26 30.43 -12.36
N GLU A 157 -20.83 29.75 -11.30
CA GLU A 157 -19.41 29.36 -11.09
C GLU A 157 -18.94 28.27 -12.07
N CYS A 158 -19.82 27.41 -12.60
CA CYS A 158 -19.51 26.41 -13.64
C CYS A 158 -20.74 26.07 -14.48
N ILE A 159 -20.53 25.72 -15.77
CA ILE A 159 -21.58 25.38 -16.73
C ILE A 159 -21.99 23.90 -16.63
N GLY A 160 -21.05 23.01 -16.21
CA GLY A 160 -21.25 21.58 -16.02
C GLY A 160 -21.73 21.22 -14.60
N ILE A 161 -21.72 19.92 -14.30
CA ILE A 161 -21.98 19.40 -12.96
C ILE A 161 -20.81 19.80 -12.06
N PRO A 162 -21.02 20.57 -10.97
CA PRO A 162 -19.94 21.00 -10.11
C PRO A 162 -19.29 19.82 -9.37
N SER A 163 -17.98 19.84 -9.26
CA SER A 163 -17.20 18.88 -8.45
C SER A 163 -17.34 19.15 -6.95
N GLY A 164 -17.80 20.35 -6.56
CA GLY A 164 -17.83 20.85 -5.20
C GLY A 164 -16.50 21.46 -4.73
N ILE A 165 -15.48 21.48 -5.58
CA ILE A 165 -14.20 22.12 -5.32
C ILE A 165 -14.06 23.35 -6.23
N ARG A 166 -14.31 24.55 -5.68
CA ARG A 166 -14.36 25.82 -6.46
C ARG A 166 -13.16 26.04 -7.39
N ALA A 167 -11.95 25.72 -6.91
CA ALA A 167 -10.74 25.89 -7.72
C ALA A 167 -10.73 24.95 -8.94
N LEU A 168 -11.21 23.71 -8.77
CA LEU A 168 -11.32 22.74 -9.86
C LEU A 168 -12.44 23.11 -10.82
N ASP A 169 -13.59 23.50 -10.29
CA ASP A 169 -14.75 23.89 -11.08
C ASP A 169 -14.44 25.13 -11.95
N LYS A 170 -13.63 26.07 -11.44
CA LYS A 170 -13.17 27.24 -12.20
C LYS A 170 -12.27 26.88 -13.36
N GLU A 171 -11.39 25.88 -13.20
CA GLU A 171 -10.44 25.46 -14.24
C GLU A 171 -11.10 24.54 -15.28
N THR A 172 -12.04 23.67 -14.85
CA THR A 172 -12.68 22.67 -15.73
C THR A 172 -14.01 23.15 -16.32
N GLY A 173 -14.64 24.18 -15.74
CA GLY A 173 -16.00 24.56 -16.05
C GLY A 173 -17.07 23.57 -15.60
N GLY A 174 -16.72 22.61 -14.71
CA GLY A 174 -17.55 21.48 -14.28
C GLY A 174 -17.53 20.29 -15.25
N TRP A 175 -18.05 19.15 -14.80
CA TRP A 175 -18.10 17.91 -15.59
C TRP A 175 -19.21 17.95 -16.62
N ARG A 176 -18.96 17.55 -17.85
CA ARG A 176 -19.92 17.54 -18.95
C ARG A 176 -20.15 16.14 -19.50
N SER A 177 -21.33 15.89 -20.05
CA SER A 177 -21.57 14.70 -20.85
C SER A 177 -20.98 14.92 -22.26
N PRO A 178 -20.12 14.05 -22.80
CA PRO A 178 -19.79 12.67 -22.41
C PRO A 178 -18.40 12.52 -21.71
N ASP A 179 -18.00 13.42 -20.84
CA ASP A 179 -16.68 13.35 -20.17
C ASP A 179 -16.53 12.06 -19.36
N LEU A 180 -15.41 11.38 -19.59
CA LEU A 180 -14.93 10.30 -18.72
C LEU A 180 -13.99 10.90 -17.68
N VAL A 181 -14.49 11.08 -16.45
CA VAL A 181 -13.70 11.62 -15.34
C VAL A 181 -13.09 10.47 -14.55
N ILE A 182 -11.75 10.39 -14.56
CA ILE A 182 -11.01 9.40 -13.78
C ILE A 182 -10.43 10.12 -12.55
N ILE A 183 -10.99 9.84 -11.37
CA ILE A 183 -10.44 10.31 -10.09
C ILE A 183 -9.47 9.25 -9.60
N ALA A 184 -8.17 9.48 -9.75
CA ALA A 184 -7.13 8.60 -9.29
C ALA A 184 -6.39 9.23 -8.12
N GLY A 185 -6.33 8.51 -6.98
CA GLY A 185 -5.46 8.83 -5.85
C GLY A 185 -4.36 7.78 -5.73
N ARG A 186 -3.10 8.21 -5.58
CA ARG A 186 -2.05 7.25 -5.24
C ARG A 186 -2.39 6.59 -3.90
N PRO A 187 -2.17 5.27 -3.71
CA PRO A 187 -2.23 4.66 -2.40
C PRO A 187 -1.28 5.42 -1.47
N ALA A 188 -1.79 6.07 -0.44
CA ALA A 188 -1.11 6.88 0.57
C ALA A 188 -1.51 8.37 0.64
N MET A 189 -2.38 8.86 -0.21
CA MET A 189 -2.95 10.21 -0.13
C MET A 189 -4.06 10.25 0.93
N GLY A 190 -3.77 10.19 2.16
CA GLY A 190 -4.69 10.15 3.31
C GLY A 190 -4.00 9.61 4.56
N LYS A 191 -2.72 9.24 4.45
CA LYS A 191 -1.91 8.77 5.57
C LYS A 191 -1.38 9.96 6.36
N CYS A 192 -2.15 10.44 7.34
CA CYS A 192 -1.68 11.49 8.24
C CYS A 192 -1.20 10.86 9.56
N LEU A 193 0.03 11.18 9.94
CA LEU A 193 0.57 10.91 11.27
C LEU A 193 0.19 12.05 12.23
N GLY A 194 0.01 11.74 13.51
CA GLY A 194 -0.27 12.73 14.52
C GLY A 194 0.91 13.68 14.74
N LYS A 195 0.64 14.96 15.03
CA LYS A 195 1.66 15.95 15.37
C LYS A 195 2.57 15.42 16.48
N GLY A 196 3.89 15.63 16.35
CA GLY A 196 4.92 15.16 17.26
C GLY A 196 5.38 13.71 17.02
N THR A 197 4.84 13.01 16.00
CA THR A 197 5.34 11.68 15.63
C THR A 197 6.74 11.82 15.01
N MET A 198 7.71 11.08 15.56
CA MET A 198 9.08 11.06 15.03
C MET A 198 9.14 10.14 13.80
N VAL A 199 9.74 10.63 12.74
CA VAL A 199 9.93 9.93 11.47
C VAL A 199 11.42 9.76 11.24
N LEU A 200 11.82 8.55 10.85
CA LEU A 200 13.21 8.22 10.56
C LEU A 200 13.55 8.65 9.13
N MET A 201 14.57 9.50 9.02
CA MET A 201 15.10 9.98 7.76
C MET A 201 16.11 8.98 7.19
N TYR A 202 16.45 9.15 5.92
CA TYR A 202 17.42 8.27 5.24
C TYR A 202 18.84 8.38 5.80
N ASP A 203 19.23 9.55 6.30
CA ASP A 203 20.51 9.79 6.99
C ASP A 203 20.57 9.22 8.43
N GLY A 204 19.45 8.66 8.90
CA GLY A 204 19.30 8.10 10.24
C GLY A 204 18.83 9.09 11.31
N SER A 205 18.64 10.36 10.95
CA SER A 205 18.09 11.36 11.88
C SER A 205 16.60 11.12 12.14
N LEU A 206 16.12 11.57 13.30
CA LEU A 206 14.72 11.53 13.69
C LEU A 206 14.14 12.95 13.63
N VAL A 207 13.17 13.17 12.75
CA VAL A 207 12.51 14.46 12.54
C VAL A 207 11.03 14.34 12.88
N LYS A 208 10.45 15.37 13.50
CA LYS A 208 9.00 15.39 13.74
C LYS A 208 8.25 15.50 12.42
N VAL A 209 7.14 14.79 12.30
CA VAL A 209 6.34 14.75 11.05
C VAL A 209 5.92 16.14 10.55
N GLU A 210 5.68 17.09 11.49
CA GLU A 210 5.33 18.47 11.15
C GLU A 210 6.49 19.30 10.58
N ASP A 211 7.72 18.87 10.80
CA ASP A 211 8.94 19.58 10.36
C ASP A 211 9.48 19.03 9.02
N ILE A 212 8.94 17.93 8.54
CA ILE A 212 9.28 17.33 7.23
C ILE A 212 8.85 18.27 6.11
N LYS A 213 9.70 18.39 5.09
CA LYS A 213 9.51 19.24 3.91
C LYS A 213 9.47 18.41 2.62
N GLN A 214 8.92 18.99 1.58
CA GLN A 214 9.03 18.44 0.22
C GLN A 214 10.50 18.40 -0.20
N GLY A 215 10.92 17.27 -0.77
CA GLY A 215 12.31 17.02 -1.14
C GLY A 215 13.14 16.30 -0.07
N ASP A 216 12.67 16.22 1.17
CA ASP A 216 13.30 15.40 2.22
C ASP A 216 13.30 13.91 1.81
N ILE A 217 14.29 13.17 2.34
CA ILE A 217 14.45 11.76 2.01
C ILE A 217 14.22 10.92 3.27
N LEU A 218 13.16 10.11 3.23
CA LEU A 218 12.83 9.13 4.27
C LEU A 218 13.48 7.78 3.96
N ILE A 219 13.64 6.93 4.97
CA ILE A 219 14.06 5.56 4.76
C ILE A 219 12.86 4.62 4.62
N GLY A 220 12.87 3.76 3.58
CA GLY A 220 11.87 2.73 3.38
C GLY A 220 12.10 1.48 4.23
N HIS A 221 11.09 0.63 4.33
CA HIS A 221 11.19 -0.67 5.03
C HIS A 221 12.22 -1.63 4.38
N ASP A 222 12.62 -1.35 3.15
CA ASP A 222 13.65 -2.04 2.36
C ASP A 222 15.00 -1.30 2.41
N SER A 223 15.16 -0.38 3.35
CA SER A 223 16.34 0.48 3.55
C SER A 223 16.66 1.41 2.37
N LYS A 224 15.76 1.53 1.38
CA LYS A 224 15.95 2.41 0.22
C LYS A 224 15.41 3.82 0.49
N PRO A 225 15.97 4.85 -0.19
CA PRO A 225 15.48 6.21 -0.05
C PRO A 225 14.05 6.38 -0.59
N ARG A 226 13.27 7.23 0.07
CA ARG A 226 11.91 7.62 -0.30
C ARG A 226 11.80 9.14 -0.27
N ASN A 227 11.75 9.76 -1.46
CA ASN A 227 11.59 11.21 -1.56
C ASN A 227 10.18 11.63 -1.14
N VAL A 228 10.10 12.67 -0.34
CA VAL A 228 8.84 13.34 0.00
C VAL A 228 8.40 14.19 -1.19
N LEU A 229 7.39 13.73 -1.91
CA LEU A 229 6.90 14.37 -3.12
C LEU A 229 5.97 15.54 -2.82
N SER A 230 5.15 15.43 -1.78
CA SER A 230 4.21 16.46 -1.35
C SER A 230 3.89 16.32 0.13
N ILE A 231 3.41 17.41 0.73
CA ILE A 231 3.00 17.46 2.14
C ILE A 231 1.54 17.87 2.18
N ALA A 232 0.76 17.15 2.98
CA ALA A 232 -0.61 17.53 3.30
C ALA A 232 -0.76 17.75 4.80
N ARG A 233 -1.53 18.75 5.20
CA ARG A 233 -1.87 19.06 6.59
C ARG A 233 -3.38 19.21 6.71
N GLY A 234 -3.95 18.69 7.80
CA GLY A 234 -5.39 18.73 8.03
C GLY A 234 -5.75 18.52 9.49
N ARG A 235 -7.05 18.53 9.78
CA ARG A 235 -7.62 18.20 11.08
C ARG A 235 -8.64 17.10 10.85
N GLU A 236 -8.37 15.92 11.43
CA GLU A 236 -9.22 14.73 11.34
C GLU A 236 -9.28 14.03 12.70
N GLN A 237 -10.21 13.10 12.84
CA GLN A 237 -10.25 12.22 14.00
C GLN A 237 -8.99 11.36 14.02
N MET A 238 -8.26 11.40 15.13
CA MET A 238 -7.01 10.67 15.32
C MET A 238 -7.21 9.49 16.26
N TYR A 239 -6.53 8.39 15.92
CA TYR A 239 -6.53 7.14 16.68
C TYR A 239 -5.15 6.80 17.17
N TRP A 240 -5.04 6.32 18.41
CA TRP A 240 -3.82 5.74 18.94
C TRP A 240 -3.68 4.29 18.49
N VAL A 241 -2.60 3.99 17.81
CA VAL A 241 -2.15 2.62 17.59
C VAL A 241 -1.24 2.24 18.75
N ARG A 242 -1.82 1.52 19.72
CA ARG A 242 -1.10 1.05 20.90
C ARG A 242 -0.48 -0.30 20.61
N GLN A 243 0.81 -0.42 20.88
CA GLN A 243 1.56 -1.63 20.61
C GLN A 243 2.00 -2.28 21.93
N ASN A 244 1.87 -3.61 22.03
CA ASN A 244 2.34 -4.35 23.20
C ASN A 244 3.87 -4.28 23.36
N ARG A 245 4.60 -4.21 22.25
CA ARG A 245 6.07 -4.16 22.19
C ARG A 245 6.47 -3.31 20.99
N GLY A 246 6.56 -2.03 21.16
CA GLY A 246 6.84 -1.08 20.08
C GLY A 246 6.59 0.36 20.51
N ILE A 247 6.63 1.26 19.56
CA ILE A 247 6.37 2.68 19.77
C ILE A 247 4.90 2.94 19.43
N ASP A 248 4.14 3.49 20.37
CA ASP A 248 2.78 3.95 20.11
C ASP A 248 2.82 5.16 19.18
N TYR A 249 1.88 5.22 18.24
CA TYR A 249 1.79 6.33 17.30
C TYR A 249 0.34 6.71 17.01
N ARG A 250 0.12 7.94 16.55
CA ARG A 250 -1.21 8.46 16.21
C ARG A 250 -1.38 8.58 14.72
N VAL A 251 -2.53 8.16 14.23
CA VAL A 251 -2.89 8.18 12.81
C VAL A 251 -4.34 8.60 12.62
N ASN A 252 -4.69 9.09 11.43
CA ASN A 252 -6.07 9.39 11.07
C ASN A 252 -6.85 8.12 10.70
N GLU A 253 -8.14 8.24 10.51
CA GLU A 253 -9.06 7.13 10.23
C GLU A 253 -8.77 6.43 8.90
N SER A 254 -8.35 7.18 7.89
CA SER A 254 -8.01 6.67 6.55
C SER A 254 -6.61 6.07 6.45
N HIS A 255 -5.78 6.19 7.51
CA HIS A 255 -4.41 5.65 7.51
C HIS A 255 -4.40 4.14 7.32
N ILE A 256 -3.55 3.68 6.41
CA ILE A 256 -3.41 2.25 6.11
C ILE A 256 -2.38 1.63 7.06
N LEU A 257 -2.86 0.74 7.91
CA LEU A 257 -2.02 -0.13 8.74
C LEU A 257 -1.48 -1.26 7.89
N SER A 258 -0.17 -1.46 7.90
CA SER A 258 0.48 -2.64 7.32
C SER A 258 0.68 -3.66 8.43
N LEU A 259 -0.03 -4.78 8.37
CA LEU A 259 -0.07 -5.79 9.42
C LEU A 259 0.33 -7.14 8.86
N LYS A 260 1.03 -7.93 9.68
CA LYS A 260 1.46 -9.28 9.34
C LYS A 260 0.65 -10.32 10.09
N ARG A 261 0.21 -11.35 9.40
CA ARG A 261 -0.57 -12.41 10.01
C ARG A 261 0.30 -13.31 10.88
N SER A 262 -0.18 -13.56 12.09
CA SER A 262 0.36 -14.58 13.00
C SER A 262 -0.54 -15.81 12.98
N GLY A 263 -0.07 -16.93 12.42
CA GLY A 263 -0.83 -18.19 12.30
C GLY A 263 -1.39 -18.45 10.90
N SER A 264 -1.78 -19.71 10.63
CA SER A 264 -2.13 -20.23 9.30
C SER A 264 -3.58 -20.68 9.14
N GLU A 265 -4.53 -20.15 9.92
CA GLU A 265 -5.94 -20.47 9.77
C GLU A 265 -6.69 -19.50 8.85
N GLY A 266 -7.57 -20.01 7.98
CA GLY A 266 -8.41 -19.26 7.05
C GLY A 266 -7.72 -18.93 5.73
N SER A 267 -8.23 -17.93 5.00
CA SER A 267 -7.78 -17.56 3.64
C SER A 267 -6.40 -16.89 3.57
N PHE A 268 -5.79 -16.55 4.69
CA PHE A 268 -4.48 -15.88 4.74
C PHE A 268 -3.40 -16.82 5.26
N SER A 269 -2.23 -16.81 4.62
CA SER A 269 -1.06 -17.59 5.03
C SER A 269 -0.32 -16.96 6.21
N HIS A 270 0.44 -17.76 6.97
CA HIS A 270 1.33 -17.23 8.02
C HIS A 270 2.35 -16.28 7.39
N GLY A 271 2.52 -15.12 7.99
CA GLY A 271 3.48 -14.12 7.52
C GLY A 271 2.98 -13.21 6.40
N GLU A 272 1.80 -13.45 5.85
CA GLU A 272 1.18 -12.60 4.83
C GLU A 272 0.92 -11.20 5.35
N VAL A 273 1.21 -10.19 4.52
CA VAL A 273 1.05 -8.78 4.87
C VAL A 273 -0.28 -8.26 4.34
N LEU A 274 -1.11 -7.78 5.24
CA LEU A 274 -2.38 -7.13 4.96
C LEU A 274 -2.25 -5.61 5.13
N ASN A 275 -2.64 -4.86 4.11
CA ASN A 275 -2.79 -3.42 4.17
C ASN A 275 -4.27 -3.06 4.37
N ILE A 276 -4.61 -2.51 5.53
CA ILE A 276 -6.01 -2.21 5.91
C ILE A 276 -6.10 -0.81 6.53
N SER A 277 -7.14 -0.03 6.18
CA SER A 277 -7.34 1.26 6.82
C SER A 277 -7.77 1.10 8.29
N VAL A 278 -7.45 2.09 9.13
CA VAL A 278 -7.86 2.13 10.55
C VAL A 278 -9.37 1.94 10.66
N ARG A 279 -10.15 2.62 9.84
CA ARG A 279 -11.63 2.51 9.79
C ARG A 279 -12.07 1.05 9.58
N HIS A 280 -11.54 0.39 8.57
CA HIS A 280 -11.88 -1.00 8.30
C HIS A 280 -11.35 -1.95 9.36
N PHE A 281 -10.17 -1.68 9.94
CA PHE A 281 -9.63 -2.48 11.03
C PHE A 281 -10.48 -2.41 12.30
N LEU A 282 -11.00 -1.23 12.64
CA LEU A 282 -11.88 -1.04 13.79
C LEU A 282 -13.16 -1.87 13.68
N ASN A 283 -13.70 -2.04 12.48
CA ASN A 283 -14.91 -2.81 12.20
C ASN A 283 -14.69 -4.33 12.13
N LYS A 284 -13.43 -4.82 12.24
CA LYS A 284 -13.14 -6.25 12.25
C LYS A 284 -13.36 -6.84 13.65
N SER A 285 -13.66 -8.15 13.68
CA SER A 285 -13.82 -8.90 14.94
C SER A 285 -12.52 -8.90 15.77
N ASP A 286 -12.63 -9.07 17.08
CA ASP A 286 -11.47 -9.12 17.98
C ASP A 286 -10.54 -10.29 17.63
N ARG A 287 -11.12 -11.45 17.27
CA ARG A 287 -10.36 -12.61 16.76
C ARG A 287 -9.51 -12.27 15.52
N PHE A 288 -10.03 -11.42 14.62
CA PHE A 288 -9.26 -10.93 13.47
C PHE A 288 -8.12 -10.01 13.94
N LYS A 289 -8.41 -9.04 14.82
CA LYS A 289 -7.43 -8.08 15.34
C LYS A 289 -6.28 -8.76 16.07
N GLU A 290 -6.54 -9.82 16.82
CA GLU A 290 -5.52 -10.61 17.52
C GLU A 290 -4.56 -11.34 16.58
N LYS A 291 -5.03 -11.71 15.40
CA LYS A 291 -4.23 -12.47 14.42
C LYS A 291 -3.36 -11.59 13.52
N PHE A 292 -3.66 -10.31 13.39
CA PHE A 292 -2.91 -9.37 12.57
C PHE A 292 -2.13 -8.38 13.44
N LYS A 293 -0.81 -8.42 13.35
CA LYS A 293 0.10 -7.67 14.22
C LYS A 293 1.01 -6.75 13.41
N GLY A 294 1.40 -5.62 14.01
CA GLY A 294 2.51 -4.84 13.50
C GLY A 294 3.78 -5.69 13.44
N TYR A 295 4.66 -5.39 12.50
CA TYR A 295 5.94 -6.07 12.35
C TYR A 295 7.07 -5.05 12.26
N LYS A 296 8.28 -5.50 12.53
CA LYS A 296 9.51 -4.72 12.39
C LYS A 296 10.36 -5.29 11.28
N THR A 297 11.10 -4.42 10.62
CA THR A 297 12.13 -4.77 9.64
C THR A 297 13.45 -4.18 10.12
N GLY A 298 14.54 -4.92 9.97
CA GLY A 298 15.88 -4.37 10.13
C GLY A 298 16.13 -3.31 9.06
N ILE A 299 16.89 -2.28 9.40
CA ILE A 299 17.26 -1.19 8.51
C ILE A 299 18.75 -1.26 8.26
N GLU A 300 19.17 -1.16 7.01
CA GLU A 300 20.57 -1.02 6.63
C GLU A 300 20.86 0.48 6.39
N PHE A 301 21.81 1.03 7.13
CA PHE A 301 22.30 2.38 6.91
C PHE A 301 23.60 2.37 6.10
N THR A 302 23.92 3.50 5.51
CA THR A 302 25.20 3.70 4.83
C THR A 302 26.35 3.55 5.82
N GLU A 303 27.41 2.90 5.39
CA GLU A 303 28.61 2.70 6.19
C GLU A 303 29.25 4.04 6.58
N LYS A 304 29.52 4.19 7.87
CA LYS A 304 30.27 5.32 8.43
C LYS A 304 31.56 4.81 9.04
N PHE A 305 32.60 5.62 8.94
CA PHE A 305 33.89 5.31 9.58
C PHE A 305 33.73 5.36 11.11
N VAL A 306 34.33 4.39 11.78
CA VAL A 306 34.46 4.31 13.25
C VAL A 306 35.92 4.08 13.62
N SER A 307 36.41 4.81 14.60
CA SER A 307 37.83 4.78 15.00
C SER A 307 38.16 3.71 16.04
N ILE A 308 37.15 3.16 16.69
CA ILE A 308 37.25 2.10 17.71
C ILE A 308 36.38 0.94 17.23
N SER A 309 36.83 -0.31 17.48
CA SER A 309 35.99 -1.49 17.21
C SER A 309 34.61 -1.34 17.86
N PRO A 310 33.51 -1.55 17.11
CA PRO A 310 32.16 -1.46 17.69
C PRO A 310 31.97 -2.43 18.87
N TYR A 311 32.50 -3.63 18.79
CA TYR A 311 32.43 -4.62 19.85
C TYR A 311 33.17 -4.13 21.10
N PHE A 312 34.41 -3.59 20.95
CA PHE A 312 35.14 -2.99 22.06
C PHE A 312 34.34 -1.83 22.70
N LEU A 313 33.74 -0.96 21.90
CA LEU A 313 32.93 0.14 22.43
C LEU A 313 31.72 -0.41 23.21
N GLY A 314 31.09 -1.48 22.74
CA GLY A 314 30.01 -2.17 23.45
C GLY A 314 30.45 -2.68 24.83
N LEU A 315 31.58 -3.41 24.89
CA LEU A 315 32.20 -3.87 26.15
C LEU A 315 32.49 -2.71 27.09
N TRP A 316 33.05 -1.61 26.57
CA TRP A 316 33.39 -0.46 27.37
C TRP A 316 32.15 0.31 27.86
N LEU A 317 31.12 0.40 27.10
CA LEU A 317 29.86 1.04 27.52
C LEU A 317 29.19 0.30 28.69
N GLY A 318 29.27 -1.02 28.73
CA GLY A 318 28.85 -1.84 29.87
C GLY A 318 29.81 -1.73 31.02
N ASP A 319 30.93 -2.45 30.95
CA ASP A 319 31.87 -2.67 32.06
C ASP A 319 33.06 -1.70 32.12
N GLY A 320 33.11 -0.68 31.25
CA GLY A 320 34.19 0.27 31.21
C GLY A 320 34.12 1.31 32.35
N SER A 321 35.28 1.75 32.83
CA SER A 321 35.40 2.89 33.75
C SER A 321 35.02 4.19 33.04
N ALA A 322 34.25 5.03 33.71
CA ALA A 322 33.73 6.26 33.07
C ALA A 322 34.84 7.25 32.65
N ASP A 323 35.95 7.26 33.35
CA ASP A 323 37.06 8.21 33.21
C ASP A 323 38.27 7.67 32.43
N SER A 324 38.26 6.37 32.10
CA SER A 324 39.43 5.71 31.49
C SER A 324 39.00 4.63 30.47
N SER A 325 39.99 4.07 29.76
CA SER A 325 39.78 2.91 28.84
C SER A 325 39.79 1.55 29.54
N THR A 326 39.73 1.52 30.87
CA THR A 326 39.76 0.30 31.68
C THR A 326 38.41 -0.41 31.61
N ILE A 327 38.44 -1.74 31.41
CA ILE A 327 37.26 -2.62 31.44
C ILE A 327 37.40 -3.56 32.63
N SER A 328 36.35 -3.75 33.42
CA SER A 328 36.28 -4.65 34.57
C SER A 328 35.36 -5.82 34.27
N ASN A 329 35.94 -6.97 33.87
CA ASN A 329 35.12 -8.10 33.48
C ASN A 329 35.84 -9.41 33.88
N PRO A 330 35.14 -10.43 34.45
CA PRO A 330 35.72 -11.69 34.88
C PRO A 330 35.84 -12.73 33.76
N ASP A 331 35.19 -12.55 32.63
CA ASP A 331 35.05 -13.57 31.60
C ASP A 331 36.32 -13.70 30.76
N VAL A 332 36.74 -14.93 30.55
CA VAL A 332 37.98 -15.27 29.82
C VAL A 332 37.88 -14.88 28.35
N GLU A 333 36.72 -15.05 27.76
CA GLU A 333 36.43 -14.71 26.36
C GLU A 333 36.59 -13.19 26.10
N VAL A 334 36.17 -12.36 27.05
CA VAL A 334 36.38 -10.90 26.96
C VAL A 334 37.87 -10.59 27.04
N PHE A 335 38.62 -11.23 27.91
CA PHE A 335 40.06 -11.04 28.01
C PHE A 335 40.79 -11.47 26.73
N GLU A 336 40.44 -12.62 26.16
CA GLU A 336 41.01 -13.10 24.90
C GLU A 336 40.78 -12.10 23.78
N TYR A 337 39.54 -11.61 23.60
CA TYR A 337 39.24 -10.55 22.63
C TYR A 337 40.06 -9.28 22.86
N LEU A 338 40.19 -8.82 24.12
CA LEU A 338 40.97 -7.62 24.41
C LEU A 338 42.46 -7.81 24.01
N ASN A 339 43.04 -9.02 24.15
CA ASN A 339 44.40 -9.33 23.70
C ASN A 339 44.50 -9.26 22.18
N GLU A 340 43.57 -9.91 21.46
CA GLU A 340 43.54 -9.89 20.00
C GLU A 340 43.43 -8.44 19.48
N TYR A 341 42.51 -7.70 20.01
CA TYR A 341 42.31 -6.28 19.63
C TYR A 341 43.50 -5.39 19.95
N ALA A 342 44.17 -5.63 21.10
CA ALA A 342 45.43 -4.94 21.44
C ALA A 342 46.56 -5.25 20.43
N VAL A 343 46.68 -6.48 19.97
CA VAL A 343 47.67 -6.88 18.94
C VAL A 343 47.36 -6.18 17.61
N GLU A 344 46.08 -6.12 17.18
CA GLU A 344 45.67 -5.39 15.99
C GLU A 344 46.07 -3.90 16.04
N LEU A 345 46.01 -3.31 17.23
CA LEU A 345 46.37 -1.88 17.46
C LEU A 345 47.90 -1.70 17.67
N GLY A 346 48.72 -2.76 17.65
CA GLY A 346 50.14 -2.71 17.99
C GLY A 346 50.38 -2.37 19.47
N MET A 347 49.46 -2.77 20.34
CA MET A 347 49.46 -2.51 21.78
C MET A 347 49.49 -3.79 22.61
N SER A 348 49.45 -3.67 23.93
CA SER A 348 49.34 -4.81 24.85
C SER A 348 48.30 -4.54 25.95
N VAL A 349 47.74 -5.65 26.46
CA VAL A 349 46.81 -5.58 27.60
C VAL A 349 47.58 -5.57 28.90
N SER A 350 47.28 -4.60 29.75
CA SER A 350 47.78 -4.55 31.15
C SER A 350 46.66 -4.98 32.08
N LYS A 351 46.92 -5.96 32.96
CA LYS A 351 46.01 -6.39 34.01
C LYS A 351 46.30 -5.59 35.28
N TYR A 352 45.29 -4.94 35.80
CA TYR A 352 45.35 -4.20 37.09
C TYR A 352 44.69 -5.05 38.17
N HIS A 353 45.27 -5.05 39.38
CA HIS A 353 44.85 -5.81 40.56
C HIS A 353 45.02 -7.34 40.43
N ASN A 354 46.01 -7.87 41.12
CA ASN A 354 46.25 -9.30 41.31
C ASN A 354 45.49 -9.88 42.52
N ASN A 355 44.51 -9.13 43.09
CA ASN A 355 43.71 -9.65 44.18
C ASN A 355 42.62 -10.60 43.61
N PRO A 356 42.65 -11.92 43.92
CA PRO A 356 41.71 -12.88 43.44
C PRO A 356 40.25 -12.66 43.91
N GLU A 357 40.04 -11.84 44.95
CA GLU A 357 38.71 -11.48 45.46
C GLU A 357 38.08 -10.33 44.72
N LYS A 358 38.82 -9.62 43.83
CA LYS A 358 38.28 -8.47 43.04
C LYS A 358 38.18 -8.84 41.59
N CYS A 359 37.12 -8.28 40.94
CA CYS A 359 36.96 -8.41 39.49
C CYS A 359 38.22 -7.90 38.78
N PRO A 360 38.79 -8.70 37.84
CA PRO A 360 39.99 -8.30 37.11
C PRO A 360 39.67 -7.06 36.25
N GLN A 361 40.67 -6.18 36.14
CA GLN A 361 40.58 -4.98 35.34
C GLN A 361 41.66 -5.01 34.27
N TYR A 362 41.23 -4.71 33.05
CA TYR A 362 42.04 -4.77 31.84
C TYR A 362 42.13 -3.40 31.21
N ARG A 363 43.33 -3.03 30.74
CA ARG A 363 43.55 -1.80 29.99
C ARG A 363 44.49 -2.05 28.83
N ILE A 364 44.07 -1.62 27.64
CA ILE A 364 44.93 -1.64 26.47
C ILE A 364 45.85 -0.42 26.50
N THR A 365 47.14 -0.64 26.49
CA THR A 365 48.18 0.39 26.59
C THR A 365 49.24 0.19 25.53
N GLY A 366 49.74 1.28 24.92
CA GLY A 366 50.94 1.25 24.07
C GLY A 366 52.17 1.04 24.95
N GLY A 367 53.14 0.29 24.44
CA GLY A 367 54.38 -0.01 25.16
C GLY A 367 55.14 1.25 25.62
N LYS A 368 56.15 1.08 26.52
CA LYS A 368 56.92 2.11 27.27
C LYS A 368 57.68 3.18 26.45
N THR A 369 57.58 3.23 25.16
CA THR A 369 58.26 4.21 24.31
C THR A 369 57.37 5.44 24.11
N GLY A 370 57.75 6.55 24.74
CA GLY A 370 57.10 7.86 24.69
C GLY A 370 57.02 8.48 23.31
N GLY A 371 56.39 7.82 22.38
CA GLY A 371 56.06 8.36 21.08
C GLY A 371 54.61 8.82 21.02
N ILE A 372 54.31 9.76 20.16
CA ILE A 372 52.96 10.20 19.78
C ILE A 372 52.25 9.02 19.10
N GLY A 373 51.86 8.02 19.88
CA GLY A 373 51.20 6.81 19.45
C GLY A 373 49.66 6.88 19.65
N TYR A 374 48.93 6.03 18.95
CA TYR A 374 47.51 5.83 19.14
C TYR A 374 47.22 5.49 20.62
N SER A 375 46.29 6.21 21.23
CA SER A 375 45.82 5.95 22.57
C SER A 375 44.32 5.73 22.58
N LEU A 376 43.92 4.52 22.99
CA LEU A 376 42.49 4.17 23.04
C LEU A 376 41.69 5.10 23.97
N GLN A 377 42.32 5.56 25.08
CA GLN A 377 41.70 6.55 25.97
C GLN A 377 41.55 7.92 25.30
N ALA A 378 42.52 8.35 24.47
CA ALA A 378 42.40 9.56 23.68
C ALA A 378 41.28 9.47 22.65
N GLU A 379 41.12 8.31 22.02
CA GLU A 379 40.03 8.06 21.08
C GLU A 379 38.65 8.06 21.76
N LEU A 380 38.51 7.43 22.94
CA LEU A 380 37.28 7.49 23.73
C LEU A 380 36.94 8.95 24.12
N ARG A 381 37.98 9.77 24.42
CA ARG A 381 37.77 11.19 24.67
C ARG A 381 37.35 11.94 23.40
N ARG A 382 37.96 11.64 22.26
CA ARG A 382 37.67 12.27 20.96
C ARG A 382 36.25 12.01 20.51
N ILE A 383 35.75 10.80 20.72
CA ILE A 383 34.34 10.46 20.40
C ILE A 383 33.35 10.87 21.49
N GLY A 384 33.83 11.52 22.58
CA GLY A 384 33.01 12.18 23.59
C GLY A 384 32.35 11.26 24.61
N VAL A 385 32.77 9.98 24.73
CA VAL A 385 32.13 9.02 25.63
C VAL A 385 32.65 8.98 27.03
N LEU A 386 33.88 9.49 27.28
CA LEU A 386 34.46 9.59 28.65
C LEU A 386 33.62 10.51 29.52
N ASN A 387 33.30 10.07 30.74
CA ASN A 387 32.42 10.72 31.71
C ASN A 387 30.99 11.00 31.20
N ASN A 388 30.67 10.53 30.02
CA ASN A 388 29.36 10.68 29.40
C ASN A 388 29.04 9.45 28.51
N LYS A 389 28.80 8.29 29.14
CA LYS A 389 28.51 7.06 28.42
C LYS A 389 27.27 7.22 27.54
N HIS A 390 27.46 7.22 26.24
CA HIS A 390 26.43 7.23 25.21
C HIS A 390 26.94 6.51 23.96
N ILE A 391 26.04 6.11 23.07
CA ILE A 391 26.41 5.57 21.77
C ILE A 391 26.57 6.71 20.79
N PRO A 392 27.78 6.99 20.25
CA PRO A 392 27.98 8.03 19.26
C PRO A 392 27.18 7.77 17.99
N GLU A 393 26.73 8.83 17.32
CA GLU A 393 25.83 8.73 16.16
C GLU A 393 26.39 7.85 15.04
N ASN A 394 27.70 7.95 14.75
CA ASN A 394 28.35 7.15 13.71
C ASN A 394 28.43 5.64 14.02
N TYR A 395 28.22 5.24 15.29
CA TYR A 395 28.03 3.84 15.69
C TYR A 395 26.56 3.42 15.65
N LEU A 396 25.67 4.33 16.01
CA LEU A 396 24.24 4.11 16.07
C LEU A 396 23.62 4.02 14.66
N ILE A 397 24.10 4.87 13.75
CA ILE A 397 23.67 4.97 12.34
C ILE A 397 24.82 4.45 11.47
N ASN A 398 24.88 3.13 11.30
CA ASN A 398 25.93 2.44 10.56
C ASN A 398 25.39 1.13 9.97
N THR A 399 26.23 0.34 9.30
CA THR A 399 25.84 -0.98 8.79
C THR A 399 25.31 -1.90 9.89
N SER A 400 24.42 -2.81 9.52
CA SER A 400 23.86 -3.81 10.44
C SER A 400 24.97 -4.61 11.13
N GLN A 401 26.03 -4.96 10.42
CA GLN A 401 27.17 -5.68 10.96
C GLN A 401 27.86 -4.94 12.11
N LYS A 402 28.19 -3.65 11.93
CA LYS A 402 28.82 -2.82 12.98
C LYS A 402 27.90 -2.62 14.18
N ARG A 403 26.61 -2.45 13.94
CA ARG A 403 25.61 -2.32 15.01
C ARG A 403 25.38 -3.61 15.78
N LEU A 404 25.44 -4.78 15.12
CA LEU A 404 25.41 -6.09 15.79
C LEU A 404 26.66 -6.31 16.65
N GLN A 405 27.84 -5.95 16.16
CA GLN A 405 29.07 -6.00 16.96
C GLN A 405 28.98 -5.12 18.22
N LEU A 406 28.45 -3.91 18.09
CA LEU A 406 28.22 -3.02 19.24
C LEU A 406 27.23 -3.63 20.25
N LEU A 407 26.13 -4.19 19.74
CA LEU A 407 25.12 -4.85 20.57
C LEU A 407 25.70 -6.08 21.27
N ALA A 408 26.50 -6.91 20.58
CA ALA A 408 27.15 -8.06 21.16
C ALA A 408 28.02 -7.67 22.36
N GLY A 409 28.89 -6.66 22.21
CA GLY A 409 29.69 -6.18 23.35
C GLY A 409 28.87 -5.67 24.53
N LEU A 410 27.72 -5.03 24.29
CA LEU A 410 26.78 -4.62 25.34
C LEU A 410 26.09 -5.82 26.01
N LEU A 411 25.81 -6.87 25.26
CA LEU A 411 25.17 -8.09 25.77
C LEU A 411 26.15 -8.94 26.60
N ASP A 412 27.41 -9.01 26.18
CA ASP A 412 28.45 -9.78 26.87
C ASP A 412 28.87 -9.13 28.20
N THR A 413 28.48 -7.89 28.45
CA THR A 413 28.76 -7.18 29.72
C THR A 413 27.50 -7.01 30.56
N ASP A 414 26.58 -6.17 30.11
CA ASP A 414 25.36 -5.81 30.86
C ASP A 414 24.15 -6.70 30.53
N GLY A 415 24.29 -7.66 29.61
CA GLY A 415 23.23 -8.52 29.13
C GLY A 415 22.90 -9.67 30.08
N HIS A 416 21.61 -9.88 30.33
CA HIS A 416 21.10 -11.06 31.05
C HIS A 416 20.14 -11.85 30.17
N TYR A 417 20.44 -13.13 29.94
CA TYR A 417 19.58 -14.01 29.15
C TYR A 417 18.38 -14.50 29.94
N LEU A 418 17.19 -14.27 29.40
CA LEU A 418 15.91 -14.64 29.99
C LEU A 418 15.43 -15.98 29.38
N LYS A 419 15.80 -17.12 30.00
CA LYS A 419 15.45 -18.49 29.51
C LYS A 419 13.96 -18.68 29.22
N GLN A 420 13.07 -18.16 30.09
CA GLN A 420 11.63 -18.37 29.96
C GLN A 420 11.00 -17.65 28.74
N SER A 421 11.59 -16.56 28.29
CA SER A 421 11.05 -15.73 27.20
C SER A 421 11.93 -15.70 25.95
N ASN A 422 13.01 -16.48 25.96
CA ASN A 422 14.03 -16.52 24.89
C ASN A 422 14.40 -15.10 24.41
N GLY A 423 15.01 -14.35 25.30
CA GLY A 423 15.39 -12.95 25.05
C GLY A 423 16.44 -12.46 26.01
N PHE A 424 16.91 -11.25 25.82
CA PHE A 424 17.90 -10.60 26.67
C PHE A 424 17.31 -9.40 27.40
N GLU A 425 17.93 -9.05 28.51
CA GLU A 425 17.63 -7.86 29.31
C GLU A 425 18.92 -7.12 29.60
N ILE A 426 18.95 -5.82 29.33
CA ILE A 426 20.03 -4.91 29.69
C ILE A 426 19.49 -3.89 30.68
N MET A 427 20.20 -3.63 31.76
CA MET A 427 19.84 -2.61 32.76
C MET A 427 20.82 -1.45 32.74
N GLN A 428 20.32 -0.23 32.55
CA GLN A 428 21.14 0.99 32.51
C GLN A 428 20.66 2.01 33.52
N LYS A 429 21.61 2.71 34.14
CA LYS A 429 21.32 3.86 35.02
C LYS A 429 20.93 5.10 34.21
N SER A 430 21.54 5.28 33.05
CA SER A 430 21.25 6.39 32.13
C SER A 430 20.05 6.08 31.27
N GLU A 431 19.01 6.92 31.37
CA GLU A 431 17.85 6.84 30.46
C GLU A 431 18.25 7.05 29.00
N ALA A 432 19.16 8.02 28.76
CA ALA A 432 19.61 8.34 27.41
C ALA A 432 20.29 7.14 26.74
N LEU A 433 21.20 6.47 27.45
CA LEU A 433 21.88 5.26 26.95
C LEU A 433 20.87 4.10 26.75
N ALA A 434 19.94 3.89 27.67
CA ALA A 434 18.91 2.87 27.53
C ALA A 434 18.01 3.11 26.31
N ARG A 435 17.66 4.37 26.01
CA ARG A 435 16.91 4.73 24.80
C ARG A 435 17.72 4.52 23.51
N GLN A 436 19.02 4.79 23.54
CA GLN A 436 19.92 4.52 22.42
C GLN A 436 20.08 3.01 22.17
N ILE A 437 20.21 2.19 23.22
CA ILE A 437 20.24 0.73 23.13
C ILE A 437 18.91 0.21 22.52
N LYS A 438 17.77 0.77 22.98
CA LYS A 438 16.47 0.45 22.40
C LYS A 438 16.43 0.78 20.91
N PHE A 439 16.87 1.96 20.49
CA PHE A 439 16.93 2.36 19.09
C PHE A 439 17.84 1.44 18.26
N LEU A 440 19.03 1.13 18.81
CA LEU A 440 19.97 0.19 18.19
C LEU A 440 19.30 -1.15 17.87
N CYS A 441 18.66 -1.75 18.87
CA CYS A 441 17.96 -3.03 18.71
C CYS A 441 16.75 -2.94 17.78
N ASP A 442 15.93 -1.87 17.91
CA ASP A 442 14.78 -1.65 17.04
C ASP A 442 15.20 -1.49 15.58
N SER A 443 16.30 -0.79 15.31
CA SER A 443 16.85 -0.58 13.97
C SER A 443 17.46 -1.85 13.36
N LEU A 444 17.82 -2.83 14.17
CA LEU A 444 18.25 -4.16 13.75
C LEU A 444 17.07 -5.13 13.53
N GLY A 445 15.83 -4.70 13.81
CA GLY A 445 14.64 -5.51 13.63
C GLY A 445 14.21 -6.30 14.87
N PHE A 446 14.94 -6.20 15.99
CA PHE A 446 14.56 -6.85 17.23
C PHE A 446 13.36 -6.17 17.88
N ARG A 447 12.56 -6.94 18.60
CA ARG A 447 11.43 -6.42 19.37
C ARG A 447 11.90 -6.01 20.76
N THR A 448 11.75 -4.75 21.09
CA THR A 448 12.23 -4.22 22.36
C THR A 448 11.12 -3.57 23.19
N SER A 449 11.32 -3.55 24.48
CA SER A 449 10.54 -2.75 25.43
C SER A 449 11.46 -2.10 26.44
N ILE A 450 11.12 -0.91 26.91
CA ILE A 450 11.87 -0.16 27.91
C ILE A 450 10.94 0.13 29.09
N TYR A 451 11.41 -0.13 30.30
CA TYR A 451 10.69 0.11 31.56
C TYR A 451 11.58 0.76 32.58
N GLU A 452 11.02 1.67 33.33
CA GLU A 452 11.62 2.16 34.56
C GLU A 452 11.52 1.10 35.65
N LYS A 453 12.61 0.87 36.39
CA LYS A 453 12.68 -0.05 37.51
C LYS A 453 13.38 0.59 38.68
N GLN A 454 12.71 0.61 39.81
CA GLN A 454 13.37 0.90 41.10
C GLN A 454 14.13 -0.35 41.52
N SER A 455 15.43 -0.20 41.74
CA SER A 455 16.31 -1.25 42.24
C SER A 455 17.23 -0.71 43.32
N GLY A 456 17.58 -1.53 44.29
CA GLY A 456 18.41 -1.11 45.37
C GLY A 456 18.95 -2.28 46.18
N ILE A 457 19.93 -1.99 47.02
CA ILE A 457 20.56 -2.97 47.92
C ILE A 457 20.06 -2.65 49.34
N LYS A 458 19.15 -3.48 49.83
CA LYS A 458 18.52 -3.29 51.16
C LYS A 458 19.53 -3.22 52.33
N SER A 459 20.65 -3.98 52.20
CA SER A 459 21.68 -4.06 53.23
C SER A 459 22.44 -2.74 53.47
N ILE A 460 22.44 -1.83 52.48
CA ILE A 460 23.15 -0.52 52.60
C ILE A 460 22.18 0.65 52.41
N GLY A 461 20.85 0.40 52.37
CA GLY A 461 19.84 1.43 52.22
C GLY A 461 19.85 2.16 50.88
N PHE A 462 20.52 1.60 49.88
CA PHE A 462 20.62 2.23 48.56
C PHE A 462 19.42 1.87 47.70
N ALA A 463 18.74 2.87 47.11
CA ALA A 463 17.72 2.69 46.09
C ALA A 463 17.99 3.69 44.96
N GLY A 464 17.83 3.22 43.72
CA GLY A 464 18.01 4.01 42.52
C GLY A 464 17.08 3.62 41.40
N THR A 465 16.85 4.57 40.52
CA THR A 465 16.05 4.35 39.30
C THR A 465 16.97 3.83 38.21
N TYR A 466 16.55 2.75 37.58
CA TYR A 466 17.24 2.11 36.47
C TYR A 466 16.26 1.90 35.30
N TRP A 467 16.78 1.86 34.10
CA TRP A 467 16.05 1.61 32.89
C TRP A 467 16.35 0.22 32.37
N ARG A 468 15.31 -0.59 32.25
CA ARG A 468 15.38 -1.98 31.79
C ARG A 468 14.97 -2.05 30.33
N VAL A 469 15.87 -2.49 29.47
CA VAL A 469 15.62 -2.76 28.04
C VAL A 469 15.53 -4.26 27.86
N ARG A 470 14.38 -4.77 27.42
CA ARG A 470 14.19 -6.16 27.06
C ARG A 470 14.22 -6.31 25.54
N ILE A 471 14.91 -7.33 25.06
CA ILE A 471 15.18 -7.57 23.64
C ILE A 471 14.72 -8.99 23.32
N TYR A 472 13.96 -9.13 22.23
CA TYR A 472 13.40 -10.39 21.78
C TYR A 472 13.57 -10.53 20.27
N GLY A 473 13.87 -11.72 19.78
CA GLY A 473 14.07 -12.05 18.39
C GLY A 473 15.11 -13.15 18.26
N ASP A 474 15.49 -13.45 17.04
CA ASP A 474 16.59 -14.37 16.74
C ASP A 474 17.88 -13.54 16.86
N ILE A 475 18.45 -13.54 18.07
CA ILE A 475 19.67 -12.79 18.46
C ILE A 475 20.83 -13.76 18.45
#